data_4ce2b112dbcb00b4eebdacafa6c9b513
#
_entry.id   4ce2b112dbcb00b4eebdacafa6c9b513
#
_cell.length_a   1.000
_cell.length_b   1.000
_cell.length_c   1.000
_cell.angle_alpha   90.00
_cell.angle_beta   90.00
_cell.angle_gamma   90.00
#
_symmetry.space_group_name_H-M   'P 1'
#
loop_
_entity.id
_entity.type
_entity.pdbx_description
1 polymer ?
#
loop_
_entity_poly.entity_id
_entity_poly.type
_entity_poly.pdbx_seq_one_letter_code
_entity_poly.pdbx_strand_id
1 'polypeptide(L)'
;MIKEEDVVEIGKFQKTHALRGELNAILDVEPEYLEDHNPLIVVMDGIRVPFYANSVRPKGTTSYLIKLDGVDGVDEADGFVNKPIYGLRKDLAKYYDVPEEEIVFDSDLIGYDVVDRAIGNIGKVMSIDDSTMNALLVVHSPEGEVYIPYNEDFIDSIDDEGKKIFMDLPEGLVHLNKKNN
;
A
#
# COMPACT_ATOMS: atom_id res chain seq x y z
N MET A 1 1.72 8.67 -20.99
CA MET A 1 2.74 8.37 -19.94
C MET A 1 1.96 8.21 -18.64
N ILE A 2 2.18 7.13 -17.91
CA ILE A 2 1.49 6.87 -16.62
C ILE A 2 2.04 7.85 -15.59
N LYS A 3 1.15 8.68 -15.02
CA LYS A 3 1.50 9.67 -14.00
C LYS A 3 1.43 9.05 -12.61
N GLU A 4 1.92 9.79 -11.61
CA GLU A 4 1.88 9.37 -10.21
C GLU A 4 0.45 9.31 -9.68
N GLU A 5 -0.36 10.29 -10.03
CA GLU A 5 -1.77 10.38 -9.69
C GLU A 5 -2.65 9.25 -10.28
N ASP A 6 -2.19 8.60 -11.37
CA ASP A 6 -2.91 7.52 -12.05
C ASP A 6 -2.74 6.15 -11.35
N VAL A 7 -1.82 6.03 -10.40
CA VAL A 7 -1.43 4.75 -9.80
C VAL A 7 -1.52 4.78 -8.28
N VAL A 8 -1.64 3.60 -7.70
CA VAL A 8 -1.58 3.38 -6.25
C VAL A 8 -0.74 2.13 -5.98
N GLU A 9 0.01 2.13 -4.89
CA GLU A 9 0.79 0.96 -4.47
C GLU A 9 -0.15 -0.16 -4.04
N ILE A 10 0.02 -1.34 -4.62
CA ILE A 10 -0.79 -2.54 -4.38
C ILE A 10 0.04 -3.72 -3.89
N GLY A 11 1.29 -3.47 -3.56
CA GLY A 11 2.19 -4.49 -3.03
C GLY A 11 3.65 -4.25 -3.35
N LYS A 12 4.47 -5.28 -3.10
CA LYS A 12 5.92 -5.19 -3.27
C LYS A 12 6.54 -6.53 -3.66
N PHE A 13 7.45 -6.51 -4.61
CA PHE A 13 8.33 -7.63 -4.88
C PHE A 13 9.38 -7.76 -3.79
N GLN A 14 9.61 -8.99 -3.31
CA GLN A 14 10.56 -9.26 -2.24
C GLN A 14 11.88 -9.84 -2.75
N LYS A 15 11.80 -10.98 -3.44
CA LYS A 15 12.96 -11.72 -3.93
C LYS A 15 12.60 -12.60 -5.11
N THR A 16 13.60 -12.98 -5.88
CA THR A 16 13.46 -13.99 -6.93
C THR A 16 13.17 -15.36 -6.33
N HIS A 17 12.45 -16.18 -7.08
CA HIS A 17 12.12 -17.56 -6.74
C HIS A 17 12.37 -18.49 -7.92
N ALA A 18 13.21 -19.50 -7.71
CA ALA A 18 13.61 -20.48 -8.72
C ALA A 18 14.26 -19.90 -9.99
N LEU A 19 14.68 -20.79 -10.90
CA LEU A 19 15.48 -20.44 -12.08
C LEU A 19 14.66 -19.87 -13.24
N ARG A 20 13.34 -19.79 -13.12
CA ARG A 20 12.44 -19.40 -14.22
C ARG A 20 11.96 -17.95 -14.13
N GLY A 21 12.62 -17.11 -13.33
CA GLY A 21 12.25 -15.69 -13.20
C GLY A 21 10.93 -15.46 -12.47
N GLU A 22 10.51 -16.39 -11.60
CA GLU A 22 9.38 -16.14 -10.68
C GLU A 22 9.81 -15.19 -9.57
N LEU A 23 8.89 -14.33 -9.16
CA LEU A 23 9.09 -13.33 -8.11
C LEU A 23 8.18 -13.62 -6.93
N ASN A 24 8.72 -13.59 -5.73
CA ASN A 24 7.92 -13.55 -4.52
C ASN A 24 7.47 -12.12 -4.29
N ALA A 25 6.18 -11.91 -4.08
CA ALA A 25 5.58 -10.62 -3.80
C ALA A 25 4.60 -10.68 -2.63
N ILE A 26 4.43 -9.57 -1.93
CA ILE A 26 3.28 -9.31 -1.08
C ILE A 26 2.33 -8.45 -1.90
N LEU A 27 1.03 -8.76 -1.83
CA LEU A 27 -0.03 -8.00 -2.50
C LEU A 27 -1.06 -7.55 -1.47
N ASP A 28 -1.54 -6.33 -1.64
CA ASP A 28 -2.61 -5.69 -0.88
C ASP A 28 -3.95 -5.77 -1.64
N VAL A 29 -3.96 -6.48 -2.77
CA VAL A 29 -5.13 -6.77 -3.60
C VAL A 29 -5.28 -8.27 -3.76
N GLU A 30 -6.49 -8.70 -4.11
CA GLU A 30 -6.73 -10.10 -4.46
C GLU A 30 -5.93 -10.47 -5.72
N PRO A 31 -5.33 -11.69 -5.75
CA PRO A 31 -4.51 -12.14 -6.87
C PRO A 31 -5.29 -12.19 -8.19
N GLU A 32 -6.59 -12.38 -8.13
CA GLU A 32 -7.52 -12.39 -9.27
C GLU A 32 -7.47 -11.07 -10.05
N TYR A 33 -7.21 -9.94 -9.38
CA TYR A 33 -7.01 -8.65 -10.05
C TYR A 33 -5.90 -8.72 -11.11
N LEU A 34 -4.79 -9.39 -10.81
CA LEU A 34 -3.68 -9.59 -11.76
C LEU A 34 -3.97 -10.69 -12.79
N GLU A 35 -4.75 -11.72 -12.42
CA GLU A 35 -5.14 -12.81 -13.30
C GLU A 35 -6.12 -12.34 -14.39
N ASP A 36 -6.90 -11.30 -14.12
CA ASP A 36 -7.80 -10.64 -15.07
C ASP A 36 -7.06 -9.75 -16.11
N HIS A 37 -5.76 -9.92 -16.23
CA HIS A 37 -4.89 -9.18 -17.16
C HIS A 37 -4.82 -7.68 -16.89
N ASN A 38 -5.07 -7.26 -15.66
CA ASN A 38 -4.78 -5.90 -15.24
C ASN A 38 -3.26 -5.70 -15.14
N PRO A 39 -2.73 -4.60 -15.65
CA PRO A 39 -1.29 -4.36 -15.59
C PRO A 39 -0.85 -4.05 -14.17
N LEU A 40 0.25 -4.63 -13.74
CA LEU A 40 1.02 -4.14 -12.62
C LEU A 40 2.07 -3.15 -13.13
N ILE A 41 2.19 -2.03 -12.46
CA ILE A 41 3.10 -0.96 -12.86
C ILE A 41 4.33 -1.02 -11.95
N VAL A 42 5.51 -0.99 -12.55
CA VAL A 42 6.78 -0.94 -11.82
C VAL A 42 7.62 0.24 -12.30
N VAL A 43 8.28 0.92 -11.38
CA VAL A 43 9.21 1.99 -11.74
C VAL A 43 10.55 1.40 -12.14
N MET A 44 10.88 1.53 -13.42
CA MET A 44 12.15 1.11 -14.00
C MET A 44 12.87 2.34 -14.55
N ASP A 45 14.07 2.63 -14.06
CA ASP A 45 14.86 3.81 -14.44
C ASP A 45 14.08 5.15 -14.40
N GLY A 46 13.21 5.29 -13.39
CA GLY A 46 12.37 6.48 -13.19
C GLY A 46 11.13 6.55 -14.08
N ILE A 47 10.84 5.50 -14.85
CA ILE A 47 9.68 5.42 -15.74
C ILE A 47 8.71 4.35 -15.20
N ARG A 48 7.42 4.66 -15.21
CA ARG A 48 6.36 3.71 -14.86
C ARG A 48 6.05 2.81 -16.06
N VAL A 49 6.43 1.54 -15.93
CA VAL A 49 6.32 0.54 -16.99
C VAL A 49 5.25 -0.48 -16.62
N PRO A 50 4.28 -0.75 -17.50
CA PRO A 50 3.29 -1.79 -17.29
C PRO A 50 3.88 -3.18 -17.57
N PHE A 51 3.65 -4.12 -16.68
CA PHE A 51 3.92 -5.55 -16.82
C PHE A 51 2.64 -6.34 -16.63
N TYR A 52 2.59 -7.54 -17.17
CA TYR A 52 1.44 -8.43 -17.02
C TYR A 52 1.88 -9.72 -16.35
N ALA A 53 1.04 -10.23 -15.47
CA ALA A 53 1.27 -11.51 -14.84
C ALA A 53 0.85 -12.64 -15.79
N ASN A 54 1.77 -13.54 -16.09
CA ASN A 54 1.48 -14.81 -16.77
C ASN A 54 0.84 -15.81 -15.81
N SER A 55 1.28 -15.81 -14.55
CA SER A 55 0.66 -16.60 -13.49
C SER A 55 0.87 -15.94 -12.13
N VAL A 56 -0.14 -16.09 -11.26
CA VAL A 56 -0.10 -15.71 -9.85
C VAL A 56 -0.47 -16.92 -9.02
N ARG A 57 0.37 -17.28 -8.06
CA ARG A 57 0.15 -18.47 -7.22
C ARG A 57 0.35 -18.13 -5.75
N PRO A 58 -0.57 -18.53 -4.86
CA PRO A 58 -0.38 -18.31 -3.43
C PRO A 58 0.84 -19.09 -2.91
N LYS A 59 1.62 -18.45 -2.05
CA LYS A 59 2.74 -19.06 -1.32
C LYS A 59 2.52 -19.04 0.20
N GLY A 60 1.67 -18.16 0.67
CA GLY A 60 1.30 -17.95 2.06
C GLY A 60 -0.01 -17.20 2.15
N THR A 61 -0.29 -16.56 3.27
CA THR A 61 -1.54 -15.82 3.48
C THR A 61 -1.59 -14.53 2.65
N THR A 62 -0.47 -13.80 2.59
CA THR A 62 -0.34 -12.52 1.86
C THR A 62 0.80 -12.53 0.84
N SER A 63 1.46 -13.69 0.67
CA SER A 63 2.61 -13.84 -0.23
C SER A 63 2.22 -14.65 -1.46
N TYR A 64 2.66 -14.20 -2.62
CA TYR A 64 2.37 -14.79 -3.91
C TYR A 64 3.65 -15.01 -4.71
N LEU A 65 3.64 -16.03 -5.58
CA LEU A 65 4.63 -16.23 -6.62
C LEU A 65 4.05 -15.69 -7.92
N ILE A 66 4.68 -14.67 -8.46
CA ILE A 66 4.26 -14.01 -9.69
C ILE A 66 5.29 -14.30 -10.79
N LYS A 67 4.81 -14.79 -11.92
CA LYS A 67 5.58 -14.88 -13.16
C LYS A 67 5.13 -13.76 -14.07
N LEU A 68 6.05 -12.88 -14.43
CA LEU A 68 5.78 -11.79 -15.36
C LEU A 68 6.04 -12.24 -16.81
N ASP A 69 5.25 -11.72 -17.73
CA ASP A 69 5.48 -11.89 -19.16
C ASP A 69 6.81 -11.23 -19.55
N GLY A 70 7.62 -11.97 -20.29
CA GLY A 70 8.92 -11.50 -20.78
C GLY A 70 10.04 -11.47 -19.73
N VAL A 71 9.82 -12.02 -18.53
CA VAL A 71 10.84 -12.18 -17.49
C VAL A 71 11.15 -13.67 -17.32
N ASP A 72 12.10 -14.20 -18.08
CA ASP A 72 12.33 -15.66 -18.19
C ASP A 72 13.53 -16.17 -17.40
N GLY A 73 14.36 -15.26 -16.90
CA GLY A 73 15.58 -15.58 -16.15
C GLY A 73 15.66 -14.92 -14.78
N VAL A 74 16.56 -15.44 -13.94
CA VAL A 74 16.84 -14.87 -12.62
C VAL A 74 17.41 -13.46 -12.72
N ASP A 75 18.32 -13.24 -13.69
CA ASP A 75 18.98 -11.94 -13.87
C ASP A 75 17.97 -10.83 -14.24
N GLU A 76 16.96 -11.18 -15.05
CA GLU A 76 15.87 -10.26 -15.41
C GLU A 76 14.97 -10.01 -14.20
N ALA A 77 14.63 -11.07 -13.46
CA ALA A 77 13.80 -10.98 -12.26
C ALA A 77 14.47 -10.19 -11.12
N ASP A 78 15.80 -10.23 -11.00
CA ASP A 78 16.54 -9.48 -10.00
C ASP A 78 16.33 -7.95 -10.14
N GLY A 79 16.04 -7.48 -11.34
CA GLY A 79 15.70 -6.09 -11.61
C GLY A 79 14.41 -5.61 -10.90
N PHE A 80 13.56 -6.52 -10.44
CA PHE A 80 12.30 -6.23 -9.75
C PHE A 80 12.39 -6.34 -8.23
N VAL A 81 13.45 -6.96 -7.70
CA VAL A 81 13.60 -7.21 -6.26
C VAL A 81 13.54 -5.90 -5.46
N ASN A 82 12.74 -5.91 -4.39
CA ASN A 82 12.47 -4.78 -3.51
C ASN A 82 11.75 -3.59 -4.17
N LYS A 83 11.24 -3.73 -5.39
CA LYS A 83 10.47 -2.68 -6.05
C LYS A 83 9.00 -2.75 -5.62
N PRO A 84 8.35 -1.59 -5.39
CA PRO A 84 6.91 -1.52 -5.18
C PRO A 84 6.17 -1.90 -6.47
N ILE A 85 4.98 -2.45 -6.29
CA ILE A 85 4.04 -2.80 -7.35
C ILE A 85 2.90 -1.80 -7.26
N TYR A 86 2.56 -1.17 -8.40
CA TYR A 86 1.45 -0.24 -8.48
C TYR A 86 0.35 -0.81 -9.38
N GLY A 87 -0.91 -0.54 -9.04
CA GLY A 87 -2.08 -0.72 -9.89
C GLY A 87 -2.52 0.61 -10.50
N LEU A 88 -3.22 0.58 -11.63
CA LEU A 88 -3.91 1.75 -12.14
C LEU A 88 -5.22 1.95 -11.37
N ARG A 89 -5.45 3.15 -10.82
CA ARG A 89 -6.68 3.48 -10.06
C ARG A 89 -7.94 3.14 -10.83
N LYS A 90 -8.01 3.50 -12.10
CA LYS A 90 -9.14 3.21 -12.99
C LYS A 90 -9.43 1.71 -13.16
N ASP A 91 -8.39 0.86 -13.18
CA ASP A 91 -8.55 -0.57 -13.36
C ASP A 91 -9.00 -1.22 -12.03
N LEU A 92 -8.47 -0.74 -10.90
CA LEU A 92 -8.91 -1.13 -9.56
C LEU A 92 -10.36 -0.70 -9.32
N ALA A 93 -10.72 0.53 -9.66
CA ALA A 93 -12.09 1.03 -9.55
C ALA A 93 -13.07 0.16 -10.33
N LYS A 94 -12.70 -0.23 -11.55
CA LYS A 94 -13.49 -1.15 -12.36
C LYS A 94 -13.57 -2.56 -11.77
N TYR A 95 -12.47 -3.06 -11.22
CA TYR A 95 -12.41 -4.39 -10.62
C TYR A 95 -13.29 -4.49 -9.37
N TYR A 96 -13.23 -3.48 -8.49
CA TYR A 96 -14.03 -3.43 -7.26
C TYR A 96 -15.44 -2.86 -7.44
N ASP A 97 -15.79 -2.39 -8.64
CA ASP A 97 -17.07 -1.74 -8.97
C ASP A 97 -17.39 -0.52 -8.07
N VAL A 98 -16.37 0.32 -7.89
CA VAL A 98 -16.44 1.56 -7.08
C VAL A 98 -15.93 2.76 -7.90
N PRO A 99 -16.30 4.01 -7.53
CA PRO A 99 -15.68 5.21 -8.09
C PRO A 99 -14.17 5.23 -7.92
N GLU A 100 -13.44 5.83 -8.88
CA GLU A 100 -11.97 5.88 -8.85
C GLU A 100 -11.43 6.63 -7.62
N GLU A 101 -12.15 7.64 -7.17
CA GLU A 101 -11.86 8.43 -5.98
C GLU A 101 -12.01 7.65 -4.66
N GLU A 102 -12.74 6.54 -4.67
CA GLU A 102 -12.88 5.64 -3.52
C GLU A 102 -11.78 4.60 -3.45
N ILE A 103 -10.91 4.51 -4.46
CA ILE A 103 -9.73 3.65 -4.42
C ILE A 103 -8.67 4.32 -3.56
N VAL A 104 -8.68 4.03 -2.28
CA VAL A 104 -7.70 4.47 -1.29
C VAL A 104 -7.00 3.23 -0.72
N PHE A 105 -5.69 3.21 -0.79
CA PHE A 105 -4.85 2.19 -0.14
C PHE A 105 -4.07 2.83 0.99
N ASP A 106 -3.66 2.02 1.94
CA ASP A 106 -2.95 2.47 3.14
C ASP A 106 -1.73 3.36 2.80
N SER A 107 -0.99 3.02 1.73
CA SER A 107 0.16 3.81 1.28
C SER A 107 -0.18 5.25 0.86
N ASP A 108 -1.41 5.51 0.44
CA ASP A 108 -1.86 6.85 0.04
C ASP A 108 -1.94 7.82 1.23
N LEU A 109 -2.10 7.28 2.44
CA LEU A 109 -2.24 8.07 3.67
C LEU A 109 -0.91 8.58 4.24
N ILE A 110 0.22 8.15 3.69
CA ILE A 110 1.53 8.65 4.10
C ILE A 110 1.63 10.14 3.78
N GLY A 111 2.00 10.93 4.79
CA GLY A 111 2.08 12.39 4.70
C GLY A 111 0.80 13.13 5.06
N TYR A 112 -0.31 12.44 5.34
CA TYR A 112 -1.54 13.06 5.84
C TYR A 112 -1.41 13.47 7.30
N ASP A 113 -2.06 14.56 7.66
CA ASP A 113 -2.19 14.99 9.06
C ASP A 113 -3.35 14.24 9.72
N VAL A 114 -3.08 13.64 10.86
CA VAL A 114 -4.13 13.01 11.68
C VAL A 114 -4.72 14.03 12.62
N VAL A 115 -6.03 14.23 12.52
CA VAL A 115 -6.77 15.21 13.33
C VAL A 115 -7.84 14.47 14.16
N ASP A 116 -7.63 14.42 15.44
CA ASP A 116 -8.60 13.83 16.37
C ASP A 116 -9.66 14.85 16.80
N ARG A 117 -10.90 14.39 16.98
CA ARG A 117 -12.04 15.22 17.33
C ARG A 117 -11.87 15.99 18.64
N ALA A 118 -11.23 15.37 19.64
CA ALA A 118 -11.07 15.94 20.99
C ALA A 118 -9.73 16.66 21.17
N ILE A 119 -8.65 16.11 20.59
CA ILE A 119 -7.28 16.57 20.80
C ILE A 119 -6.86 17.59 19.72
N GLY A 120 -7.47 17.53 18.53
CA GLY A 120 -7.05 18.28 17.36
C GLY A 120 -5.94 17.59 16.61
N ASN A 121 -5.06 18.37 15.95
CA ASN A 121 -3.97 17.81 15.15
C ASN A 121 -2.98 17.05 16.04
N ILE A 122 -2.84 15.73 15.78
CA ILE A 122 -1.90 14.84 16.47
C ILE A 122 -0.53 14.89 15.80
N GLY A 123 -0.50 14.87 14.47
CA GLY A 123 0.75 14.83 13.70
C GLY A 123 0.55 14.23 12.31
N LYS A 124 1.65 13.88 11.67
CA LYS A 124 1.71 13.44 10.28
C LYS A 124 1.99 11.93 10.19
N VAL A 125 1.24 11.23 9.34
CA VAL A 125 1.48 9.81 9.05
C VAL A 125 2.84 9.66 8.36
N MET A 126 3.72 8.87 8.93
CA MET A 126 5.05 8.58 8.40
C MET A 126 5.11 7.22 7.72
N SER A 127 4.40 6.26 8.26
CA SER A 127 4.30 4.90 7.72
C SER A 127 3.08 4.20 8.29
N ILE A 128 2.76 3.06 7.72
CA ILE A 128 1.73 2.16 8.23
C ILE A 128 2.41 0.84 8.60
N ASP A 129 2.17 0.37 9.81
CA ASP A 129 2.67 -0.91 10.31
C ASP A 129 1.54 -1.93 10.26
N ASP A 130 1.58 -2.79 9.25
CA ASP A 130 0.67 -3.89 8.99
C ASP A 130 1.24 -5.26 9.42
N SER A 131 2.33 -5.25 10.19
CA SER A 131 3.00 -6.47 10.66
C SER A 131 2.13 -7.32 11.59
N THR A 132 1.03 -6.76 12.09
CA THR A 132 0.04 -7.42 12.95
C THR A 132 -1.33 -7.46 12.27
N MET A 133 -2.28 -8.23 12.84
CA MET A 133 -3.66 -8.29 12.33
C MET A 133 -4.41 -6.94 12.34
N ASN A 134 -3.93 -5.98 13.12
CA ASN A 134 -4.47 -4.63 13.17
C ASN A 134 -3.39 -3.67 12.68
N ALA A 135 -3.62 -3.05 11.54
CA ALA A 135 -2.72 -2.03 11.00
C ALA A 135 -2.65 -0.82 11.95
N LEU A 136 -1.46 -0.22 12.05
CA LEU A 136 -1.21 0.95 12.88
C LEU A 136 -0.67 2.09 12.02
N LEU A 137 -1.27 3.26 12.10
CA LEU A 137 -0.66 4.49 11.60
C LEU A 137 0.50 4.87 12.51
N VAL A 138 1.69 4.98 11.98
CA VAL A 138 2.85 5.54 12.68
C VAL A 138 2.86 7.05 12.42
N VAL A 139 2.49 7.81 13.42
CA VAL A 139 2.30 9.26 13.32
C VAL A 139 3.43 10.00 14.00
N HIS A 140 4.07 10.91 13.29
CA HIS A 140 5.07 11.80 13.88
C HIS A 140 4.37 13.00 14.52
N SER A 141 4.37 13.04 15.85
CA SER A 141 3.86 14.16 16.64
C SER A 141 5.00 15.04 17.17
N PRO A 142 4.73 16.26 17.65
CA PRO A 142 5.72 17.10 18.31
C PRO A 142 6.36 16.46 19.55
N GLU A 143 5.70 15.47 20.13
CA GLU A 143 6.16 14.78 21.35
C GLU A 143 6.79 13.40 21.05
N GLY A 144 6.92 13.01 19.79
CA GLY A 144 7.50 11.74 19.34
C GLY A 144 6.57 10.92 18.46
N GLU A 145 6.93 9.66 18.24
CA GLU A 145 6.11 8.74 17.45
C GLU A 145 4.90 8.26 18.26
N VAL A 146 3.74 8.26 17.61
CA VAL A 146 2.46 7.76 18.15
C VAL A 146 1.94 6.68 17.23
N TYR A 147 1.53 5.56 17.80
CA TYR A 147 0.92 4.43 17.07
C TYR A 147 -0.59 4.48 17.24
N ILE A 148 -1.31 4.72 16.17
CA ILE A 148 -2.77 4.86 16.15
C ILE A 148 -3.37 3.67 15.39
N PRO A 149 -4.29 2.89 15.97
CA PRO A 149 -4.97 1.83 15.25
C PRO A 149 -5.70 2.38 14.02
N TYR A 150 -5.36 1.82 12.86
CA TYR A 150 -6.04 2.12 11.60
C TYR A 150 -7.27 1.21 11.51
N ASN A 151 -8.39 1.72 11.99
CA ASN A 151 -9.67 1.01 12.02
C ASN A 151 -10.76 1.97 11.55
N GLU A 152 -11.62 1.48 10.66
CA GLU A 152 -12.78 2.22 10.15
C GLU A 152 -13.67 2.77 11.27
N ASP A 153 -13.78 2.06 12.40
CA ASP A 153 -14.56 2.52 13.57
C ASP A 153 -14.04 3.83 14.19
N PHE A 154 -12.77 4.18 13.94
CA PHE A 154 -12.15 5.40 14.47
C PHE A 154 -12.01 6.50 13.42
N ILE A 155 -12.29 6.22 12.14
CA ILE A 155 -12.17 7.18 11.05
C ILE A 155 -13.51 7.86 10.82
N ASP A 156 -13.57 9.16 11.08
CA ASP A 156 -14.77 9.97 10.76
C ASP A 156 -14.83 10.29 9.26
N SER A 157 -13.70 10.72 8.67
CA SER A 157 -13.56 11.05 7.25
C SER A 157 -12.10 11.22 6.84
N ILE A 158 -11.84 11.08 5.53
CA ILE A 158 -10.55 11.38 4.91
C ILE A 158 -10.76 12.53 3.93
N ASP A 159 -9.95 13.56 4.05
CA ASP A 159 -9.90 14.73 3.16
C ASP A 159 -8.63 14.64 2.30
N ASP A 160 -8.77 14.15 1.08
CA ASP A 160 -7.66 13.95 0.14
C ASP A 160 -7.09 15.27 -0.38
N GLU A 161 -7.93 16.29 -0.55
CA GLU A 161 -7.48 17.61 -1.00
C GLU A 161 -6.65 18.31 0.09
N GLY A 162 -7.14 18.26 1.35
CA GLY A 162 -6.46 18.82 2.51
C GLY A 162 -5.40 17.91 3.11
N LYS A 163 -5.27 16.67 2.64
CA LYS A 163 -4.41 15.61 3.19
C LYS A 163 -4.57 15.45 4.69
N LYS A 164 -5.81 15.16 5.12
CA LYS A 164 -6.16 15.00 6.53
C LYS A 164 -7.00 13.76 6.76
N ILE A 165 -6.71 13.07 7.85
CA ILE A 165 -7.52 11.97 8.38
C ILE A 165 -8.18 12.48 9.65
N PHE A 166 -9.51 12.60 9.64
CA PHE A 166 -10.28 12.95 10.82
C PHE A 166 -10.67 11.69 11.58
N MET A 167 -10.37 11.66 12.87
CA MET A 167 -10.58 10.49 13.71
C MET A 167 -11.30 10.86 15.00
N ASP A 168 -12.03 9.88 15.56
CA ASP A 168 -12.63 9.94 16.91
C ASP A 168 -12.00 8.82 17.75
N LEU A 169 -10.90 9.14 18.42
CA LEU A 169 -10.09 8.17 19.14
C LEU A 169 -10.54 8.02 20.59
N PRO A 170 -10.48 6.81 21.16
CA PRO A 170 -10.72 6.61 22.59
C PRO A 170 -9.81 7.47 23.45
N GLU A 171 -10.37 8.04 24.52
CA GLU A 171 -9.65 8.90 25.46
C GLU A 171 -8.39 8.21 26.01
N GLY A 172 -7.25 8.90 25.92
CA GLY A 172 -5.97 8.42 26.42
C GLY A 172 -5.17 7.56 25.41
N LEU A 173 -5.75 7.12 24.30
CA LEU A 173 -5.06 6.23 23.33
C LEU A 173 -3.77 6.86 22.81
N VAL A 174 -3.80 8.13 22.45
CA VAL A 174 -2.63 8.86 21.93
C VAL A 174 -1.49 8.94 22.97
N HIS A 175 -1.82 9.01 24.26
CA HIS A 175 -0.83 9.09 25.33
C HIS A 175 -0.24 7.73 25.71
N LEU A 176 -1.02 6.66 25.59
CA LEU A 176 -0.60 5.30 25.94
C LEU A 176 0.34 4.69 24.90
N ASN A 177 0.17 5.07 23.65
CA ASN A 177 0.88 4.48 22.51
C ASN A 177 2.10 5.30 22.06
N LYS A 178 2.58 6.23 22.88
CA LYS A 178 3.84 6.94 22.64
C LYS A 178 5.02 6.01 22.90
N LYS A 179 5.91 5.89 21.92
CA LYS A 179 7.18 5.20 22.11
C LYS A 179 8.06 6.06 23.03
N ASN A 180 8.22 5.61 24.29
CA ASN A 180 9.21 6.21 25.18
C ASN A 180 10.61 5.94 24.61
N ASN A 181 11.29 7.02 24.25
CA ASN A 181 12.69 6.99 23.84
C ASN A 181 13.59 6.92 25.09
#